data_83b76b2fa02911e1c7d436fb26a19393
#
_entry.id   83b76b2fa02911e1c7d436fb26a19393
#
_cell.length_a   1.000
_cell.length_b   1.000
_cell.length_c   1.000
_cell.angle_alpha   90.00
_cell.angle_beta   90.00
_cell.angle_gamma   90.00
#
_symmetry.space_group_name_H-M   'P 1'
#
loop_
_entity.id
_entity.type
_entity.pdbx_description
1 polymer ?
#
loop_
_entity_poly.entity_id
_entity_poly.type
_entity_poly.pdbx_seq_one_letter_code
_entity_poly.pdbx_strand_id
1 'polypeptide(L)'
;KQLREDVELIEGVYHEFDRKPYLDADIAPVFFGSAINNFGVQELLETFIQISPVPQGRETDVRFVDTDENKFTGFIFKIHANIDPRHRDRIAFLRVCSGHFERNSFYHHVRLDKNLRFNNPYAFLASSKDVIEEAFPGDVIGLYDTGNFKIGDTLTEGEDMMFRGIPSFSPEIFKELINMDPMKTKQLEKGIQQLTDEGVAQLFIH
;
A
#
# COMPACT_ATOMS: atom_id res chain seq x y z
N LYS A 1 35.82 -23.17 16.59
CA LYS A 1 36.21 -22.53 17.87
C LYS A 1 35.64 -21.11 17.87
N GLN A 2 36.04 -20.28 16.92
CA GLN A 2 35.62 -18.88 16.82
C GLN A 2 34.08 -18.72 16.81
N LEU A 3 33.36 -19.51 16.00
CA LEU A 3 31.88 -19.44 15.92
C LEU A 3 31.19 -19.66 17.29
N ARG A 4 31.74 -20.55 18.13
CA ARG A 4 31.20 -20.77 19.48
C ARG A 4 31.47 -19.59 20.40
N GLU A 5 32.66 -19.00 20.33
CA GLU A 5 33.03 -17.81 21.09
C GLU A 5 32.15 -16.62 20.70
N ASP A 6 31.84 -16.47 19.39
CA ASP A 6 30.98 -15.42 18.88
C ASP A 6 29.49 -15.63 19.31
N VAL A 7 28.99 -16.87 19.32
CA VAL A 7 27.64 -17.20 19.81
C VAL A 7 27.53 -16.94 21.32
N GLU A 8 28.48 -17.39 22.12
CA GLU A 8 28.50 -17.12 23.58
C GLU A 8 28.55 -15.61 23.88
N LEU A 9 29.28 -14.84 23.07
CA LEU A 9 29.33 -13.38 23.21
C LEU A 9 27.98 -12.75 22.88
N ILE A 10 27.30 -13.19 21.80
CA ILE A 10 25.97 -12.70 21.42
C ILE A 10 24.94 -13.05 22.49
N GLU A 11 24.91 -14.29 22.99
CA GLU A 11 24.01 -14.72 24.06
C GLU A 11 24.22 -13.94 25.36
N GLY A 12 25.46 -13.49 25.63
CA GLY A 12 25.76 -12.68 26.80
C GLY A 12 25.42 -11.19 26.68
N VAL A 13 25.29 -10.68 25.47
CA VAL A 13 25.05 -9.25 25.19
C VAL A 13 23.58 -8.96 24.79
N TYR A 14 22.97 -9.85 24.02
CA TYR A 14 21.58 -9.69 23.57
C TYR A 14 20.63 -10.43 24.49
N HIS A 15 19.50 -9.77 24.79
CA HIS A 15 18.40 -10.39 25.51
C HIS A 15 17.64 -11.37 24.60
N GLU A 16 16.90 -12.29 25.22
CA GLU A 16 15.96 -13.11 24.48
C GLU A 16 14.97 -12.24 23.68
N PHE A 17 14.51 -12.77 22.54
CA PHE A 17 13.58 -12.06 21.68
C PHE A 17 12.30 -11.74 22.45
N ASP A 18 11.94 -10.45 22.48
CA ASP A 18 10.65 -9.96 22.99
C ASP A 18 9.85 -9.36 21.83
N ARG A 19 8.59 -9.78 21.74
CA ARG A 19 7.68 -9.33 20.70
C ARG A 19 7.34 -7.84 20.81
N LYS A 20 7.33 -7.28 22.02
CA LYS A 20 6.94 -5.87 22.21
C LYS A 20 7.94 -4.90 21.56
N PRO A 21 9.26 -4.95 21.83
CA PRO A 21 10.23 -4.13 21.12
C PRO A 21 10.23 -4.33 19.59
N TYR A 22 9.90 -5.54 19.13
CA TYR A 22 9.72 -5.78 17.69
C TYR A 22 8.53 -5.02 17.11
N LEU A 23 7.38 -5.01 17.79
CA LEU A 23 6.18 -4.27 17.36
C LEU A 23 6.36 -2.75 17.46
N ASP A 24 7.17 -2.29 18.43
CA ASP A 24 7.55 -0.88 18.60
C ASP A 24 8.65 -0.43 17.61
N ALA A 25 9.14 -1.37 16.75
CA ALA A 25 10.24 -1.17 15.79
C ALA A 25 11.62 -0.85 16.41
N ASP A 26 11.84 -1.19 17.68
CA ASP A 26 13.11 -1.02 18.38
C ASP A 26 14.12 -2.11 18.00
N ILE A 27 13.63 -3.30 17.64
CA ILE A 27 14.46 -4.45 17.23
C ILE A 27 13.94 -5.08 15.95
N ALA A 28 14.82 -5.70 15.19
CA ALA A 28 14.51 -6.49 14.01
C ALA A 28 15.08 -7.90 14.13
N PRO A 29 14.25 -8.97 14.07
CA PRO A 29 14.75 -10.34 14.06
C PRO A 29 15.49 -10.62 12.75
N VAL A 30 16.64 -11.29 12.85
CA VAL A 30 17.48 -11.64 11.70
C VAL A 30 17.49 -13.15 11.51
N PHE A 31 17.25 -13.59 10.28
CA PHE A 31 17.26 -14.99 9.89
C PHE A 31 18.31 -15.23 8.82
N PHE A 32 19.06 -16.32 8.97
CA PHE A 32 20.02 -16.77 7.99
C PHE A 32 19.40 -17.89 7.15
N GLY A 33 19.33 -17.71 5.85
CA GLY A 33 18.71 -18.69 4.97
C GLY A 33 19.17 -18.59 3.52
N SER A 34 18.79 -19.59 2.75
CA SER A 34 19.00 -19.65 1.30
C SER A 34 17.72 -20.15 0.63
N ALA A 35 16.98 -19.28 -0.03
CA ALA A 35 15.77 -19.66 -0.75
C ALA A 35 16.02 -20.69 -1.86
N ILE A 36 17.16 -20.55 -2.58
CA ILE A 36 17.54 -21.50 -3.65
C ILE A 36 17.76 -22.90 -3.10
N ASN A 37 18.35 -23.03 -1.90
CA ASN A 37 18.62 -24.31 -1.26
C ASN A 37 17.53 -24.76 -0.28
N ASN A 38 16.46 -23.97 -0.18
CA ASN A 38 15.35 -24.21 0.75
C ASN A 38 15.81 -24.38 2.22
N PHE A 39 16.83 -23.62 2.61
CA PHE A 39 17.41 -23.62 3.96
C PHE A 39 16.94 -22.39 4.74
N GLY A 40 16.47 -22.59 5.98
CA GLY A 40 16.03 -21.51 6.87
C GLY A 40 14.72 -20.81 6.47
N VAL A 41 14.08 -21.23 5.37
CA VAL A 41 12.84 -20.62 4.86
C VAL A 41 11.66 -20.97 5.74
N GLN A 42 11.58 -22.22 6.17
CA GLN A 42 10.49 -22.69 7.04
C GLN A 42 10.54 -21.98 8.38
N GLU A 43 11.70 -21.88 9.00
CA GLU A 43 11.91 -21.22 10.30
C GLU A 43 11.54 -19.72 10.23
N LEU A 44 11.91 -19.06 9.13
CA LEU A 44 11.50 -17.68 8.88
C LEU A 44 9.98 -17.54 8.82
N LEU A 45 9.30 -18.38 8.03
CA LEU A 45 7.85 -18.31 7.84
C LEU A 45 7.09 -18.66 9.12
N GLU A 46 7.49 -19.70 9.84
CA GLU A 46 6.88 -20.10 11.11
C GLU A 46 7.02 -19.00 12.16
N THR A 47 8.22 -18.42 12.28
CA THR A 47 8.43 -17.32 13.22
C THR A 47 7.63 -16.07 12.79
N PHE A 48 7.63 -15.74 11.50
CA PHE A 48 6.87 -14.61 10.97
C PHE A 48 5.37 -14.71 11.32
N ILE A 49 4.76 -15.88 11.15
CA ILE A 49 3.35 -16.12 11.50
C ILE A 49 3.10 -15.87 13.01
N GLN A 50 4.06 -16.27 13.86
CA GLN A 50 3.92 -16.12 15.32
C GLN A 50 4.08 -14.68 15.80
N ILE A 51 5.00 -13.92 15.21
CA ILE A 51 5.35 -12.57 15.68
C ILE A 51 4.60 -11.45 14.96
N SER A 52 4.07 -11.71 13.75
CA SER A 52 3.36 -10.70 12.96
C SER A 52 2.16 -10.12 13.71
N PRO A 53 1.95 -8.79 13.68
CA PRO A 53 0.75 -8.20 14.21
C PRO A 53 -0.45 -8.51 13.31
N VAL A 54 -1.64 -8.55 13.90
CA VAL A 54 -2.89 -8.46 13.15
C VAL A 54 -3.02 -7.06 12.56
N PRO A 55 -3.84 -6.87 11.50
CA PRO A 55 -4.14 -5.54 10.98
C PRO A 55 -4.59 -4.61 12.11
N GLN A 56 -4.04 -3.40 12.12
CA GLN A 56 -4.31 -2.40 13.13
C GLN A 56 -5.26 -1.33 12.60
N GLY A 57 -6.10 -0.79 13.48
CA GLY A 57 -6.94 0.36 13.19
C GLY A 57 -6.13 1.59 12.79
N ARG A 58 -6.79 2.60 12.21
CA ARG A 58 -6.15 3.77 11.67
C ARG A 58 -6.88 5.07 12.01
N GLU A 59 -6.09 6.13 12.20
CA GLU A 59 -6.58 7.48 12.37
C GLU A 59 -7.11 8.06 11.05
N THR A 60 -8.22 8.78 11.17
CA THR A 60 -8.75 9.65 10.12
C THR A 60 -8.74 11.12 10.59
N ASP A 61 -9.21 12.01 9.76
CA ASP A 61 -9.42 13.43 10.13
C ASP A 61 -10.59 13.62 11.10
N VAL A 62 -11.50 12.65 11.18
CA VAL A 62 -12.73 12.70 12.00
C VAL A 62 -12.63 11.83 13.24
N ARG A 63 -12.13 10.58 13.10
CA ARG A 63 -12.11 9.59 14.18
C ARG A 63 -11.06 8.49 13.95
N PHE A 64 -10.84 7.68 14.96
CA PHE A 64 -10.13 6.41 14.79
C PHE A 64 -11.08 5.36 14.20
N VAL A 65 -10.60 4.58 13.23
CA VAL A 65 -11.30 3.45 12.62
C VAL A 65 -10.68 2.17 13.11
N ASP A 66 -11.47 1.33 13.78
CA ASP A 66 -11.05 0.01 14.21
C ASP A 66 -11.26 -1.03 13.10
N THR A 67 -10.41 -2.05 13.06
CA THR A 67 -10.53 -3.15 12.09
C THR A 67 -11.79 -3.98 12.27
N ASP A 68 -12.34 -4.03 13.50
CA ASP A 68 -13.52 -4.82 13.85
C ASP A 68 -14.85 -4.12 13.51
N GLU A 69 -14.83 -2.93 12.95
CA GLU A 69 -16.03 -2.22 12.53
C GLU A 69 -16.72 -2.93 11.36
N ASN A 70 -18.06 -2.97 11.41
CA ASN A 70 -18.86 -3.65 10.38
C ASN A 70 -18.91 -2.91 9.04
N LYS A 71 -18.78 -1.58 9.06
CA LYS A 71 -18.83 -0.75 7.86
C LYS A 71 -17.51 -0.77 7.13
N PHE A 72 -17.59 -0.95 5.82
CA PHE A 72 -16.41 -0.89 4.97
C PHE A 72 -15.79 0.51 4.97
N THR A 73 -14.48 0.52 5.15
CA THR A 73 -13.62 1.66 4.86
C THR A 73 -12.30 1.21 4.26
N GLY A 74 -11.74 2.04 3.40
CA GLY A 74 -10.42 1.79 2.82
C GLY A 74 -9.86 3.03 2.15
N PHE A 75 -8.57 3.03 1.87
CA PHE A 75 -7.91 4.16 1.20
C PHE A 75 -6.94 3.73 0.11
N ILE A 76 -6.79 4.60 -0.88
CA ILE A 76 -5.83 4.43 -1.96
C ILE A 76 -4.46 4.89 -1.49
N PHE A 77 -3.49 3.98 -1.42
CA PHE A 77 -2.12 4.30 -1.00
C PHE A 77 -1.11 4.29 -2.13
N LYS A 78 -1.46 3.71 -3.29
CA LYS A 78 -0.60 3.63 -4.46
C LYS A 78 -1.45 3.61 -5.73
N ILE A 79 -0.93 4.23 -6.79
CA ILE A 79 -1.48 4.12 -8.13
C ILE A 79 -0.35 3.66 -9.05
N HIS A 80 -0.63 2.68 -9.89
CA HIS A 80 0.30 2.17 -10.87
C HIS A 80 -0.33 2.25 -12.25
N ALA A 81 0.29 3.01 -13.14
CA ALA A 81 -0.13 3.11 -14.53
C ALA A 81 0.77 2.27 -15.44
N ASN A 82 0.23 1.93 -16.61
CA ASN A 82 0.97 1.26 -17.69
C ASN A 82 1.63 -0.05 -17.26
N ILE A 83 0.94 -0.89 -16.48
CA ILE A 83 1.41 -2.22 -16.10
C ILE A 83 1.62 -3.08 -17.36
N ASP A 84 0.70 -3.01 -18.33
CA ASP A 84 0.93 -3.51 -19.69
C ASP A 84 1.24 -2.32 -20.62
N PRO A 85 2.44 -2.24 -21.21
CA PRO A 85 2.81 -1.16 -22.13
C PRO A 85 1.87 -1.01 -23.35
N ARG A 86 1.10 -2.05 -23.68
CA ARG A 86 0.14 -2.05 -24.80
C ARG A 86 -1.22 -1.46 -24.41
N HIS A 87 -1.50 -1.38 -23.12
CA HIS A 87 -2.74 -0.87 -22.57
C HIS A 87 -2.44 0.30 -21.61
N ARG A 88 -3.25 1.35 -21.68
CA ARG A 88 -3.15 2.50 -20.75
C ARG A 88 -3.97 2.22 -19.49
N ASP A 89 -3.68 1.11 -18.85
CA ASP A 89 -4.38 0.71 -17.64
C ASP A 89 -3.77 1.41 -16.43
N ARG A 90 -4.64 1.96 -15.58
CA ARG A 90 -4.30 2.44 -14.24
C ARG A 90 -4.95 1.51 -13.23
N ILE A 91 -4.18 1.12 -12.23
CA ILE A 91 -4.68 0.36 -11.09
C ILE A 91 -4.39 1.17 -9.83
N ALA A 92 -5.46 1.48 -9.12
CA ALA A 92 -5.39 2.07 -7.79
C ALA A 92 -5.38 0.94 -6.76
N PHE A 93 -4.37 0.92 -5.90
CA PHE A 93 -4.25 -0.05 -4.82
C PHE A 93 -4.92 0.50 -3.58
N LEU A 94 -5.97 -0.19 -3.18
CA LEU A 94 -6.76 0.12 -1.99
C LEU A 94 -6.37 -0.84 -0.87
N ARG A 95 -6.12 -0.30 0.32
CA ARG A 95 -6.04 -1.06 1.56
C ARG A 95 -7.38 -1.03 2.26
N VAL A 96 -7.93 -2.19 2.56
CA VAL A 96 -9.13 -2.33 3.39
C VAL A 96 -8.74 -2.08 4.84
N CYS A 97 -9.46 -1.18 5.52
CA CYS A 97 -9.20 -0.79 6.90
C CYS A 97 -10.21 -1.36 7.89
N SER A 98 -11.49 -1.41 7.51
CA SER A 98 -12.57 -1.99 8.31
C SER A 98 -13.65 -2.58 7.43
N GLY A 99 -14.53 -3.36 8.03
CA GLY A 99 -15.68 -3.95 7.37
C GLY A 99 -15.30 -4.99 6.32
N HIS A 100 -16.07 -5.01 5.25
CA HIS A 100 -15.96 -6.05 4.25
C HIS A 100 -16.17 -5.45 2.85
N PHE A 101 -15.19 -5.61 1.97
CA PHE A 101 -15.31 -5.24 0.57
C PHE A 101 -15.98 -6.37 -0.21
N GLU A 102 -17.03 -6.06 -0.93
CA GLU A 102 -17.74 -6.97 -1.83
C GLU A 102 -17.68 -6.48 -3.28
N ARG A 103 -17.40 -7.37 -4.20
CA ARG A 103 -17.47 -7.12 -5.62
C ARG A 103 -18.87 -6.69 -6.03
N ASN A 104 -18.98 -5.73 -6.94
CA ASN A 104 -20.25 -5.17 -7.44
C ASN A 104 -21.08 -4.39 -6.42
N SER A 105 -20.60 -4.17 -5.20
CA SER A 105 -21.23 -3.26 -4.25
C SER A 105 -20.86 -1.80 -4.53
N PHE A 106 -21.63 -0.86 -3.98
CA PHE A 106 -21.40 0.56 -4.12
C PHE A 106 -20.65 1.10 -2.92
N TYR A 107 -19.60 1.87 -3.20
CA TYR A 107 -18.79 2.56 -2.21
C TYR A 107 -18.74 4.04 -2.47
N HIS A 108 -18.90 4.84 -1.42
CA HIS A 108 -18.82 6.28 -1.49
C HIS A 108 -17.35 6.71 -1.62
N HIS A 109 -17.05 7.41 -2.69
CA HIS A 109 -15.75 8.06 -2.89
C HIS A 109 -15.80 9.46 -2.31
N VAL A 110 -15.18 9.65 -1.15
CA VAL A 110 -15.32 10.87 -0.34
C VAL A 110 -14.93 12.13 -1.13
N ARG A 111 -13.73 12.21 -1.69
CA ARG A 111 -13.27 13.42 -2.42
C ARG A 111 -14.13 13.76 -3.64
N LEU A 112 -14.70 12.78 -4.33
CA LEU A 112 -15.51 13.02 -5.53
C LEU A 112 -17.00 13.18 -5.20
N ASP A 113 -17.42 12.90 -3.97
CA ASP A 113 -18.82 12.83 -3.53
C ASP A 113 -19.67 11.99 -4.49
N LYS A 114 -19.22 10.76 -4.76
CA LYS A 114 -19.86 9.84 -5.72
C LYS A 114 -19.79 8.40 -5.24
N ASN A 115 -20.85 7.65 -5.54
CA ASN A 115 -20.83 6.22 -5.36
C ASN A 115 -20.20 5.53 -6.58
N LEU A 116 -19.18 4.72 -6.32
CA LEU A 116 -18.48 3.93 -7.32
C LEU A 116 -18.80 2.45 -7.12
N ARG A 117 -18.80 1.70 -8.21
CA ARG A 117 -19.01 0.25 -8.23
C ARG A 117 -17.85 -0.41 -8.95
N PHE A 118 -17.33 -1.47 -8.37
CA PHE A 118 -16.17 -2.18 -8.90
C PHE A 118 -16.55 -3.58 -9.37
N ASN A 119 -16.51 -3.79 -10.69
CA ASN A 119 -16.90 -5.06 -11.30
C ASN A 119 -15.74 -6.06 -11.35
N ASN A 120 -14.53 -5.59 -11.42
CA ASN A 120 -13.32 -6.41 -11.52
C ASN A 120 -12.24 -5.92 -10.53
N PRO A 121 -12.45 -6.11 -9.21
CA PRO A 121 -11.37 -5.91 -8.25
C PRO A 121 -10.38 -7.07 -8.36
N TYR A 122 -9.09 -6.78 -8.15
CA TYR A 122 -8.01 -7.74 -8.34
C TYR A 122 -7.23 -7.96 -7.05
N ALA A 123 -6.90 -9.22 -6.77
CA ALA A 123 -5.77 -9.54 -5.90
C ALA A 123 -4.55 -9.87 -6.76
N PHE A 124 -3.39 -9.59 -6.20
CA PHE A 124 -2.11 -9.87 -6.83
C PHE A 124 -1.37 -10.92 -6.03
N LEU A 125 -1.12 -12.07 -6.65
CA LEU A 125 -0.29 -13.12 -6.09
C LEU A 125 0.91 -13.33 -7.02
N ALA A 126 2.07 -12.83 -6.61
CA ALA A 126 3.27 -12.78 -7.43
C ALA A 126 3.02 -12.11 -8.80
N SER A 127 3.09 -12.86 -9.90
CA SER A 127 2.83 -12.38 -11.26
C SER A 127 1.38 -12.61 -11.73
N SER A 128 0.55 -13.31 -10.96
CA SER A 128 -0.84 -13.55 -11.30
C SER A 128 -1.73 -12.39 -10.80
N LYS A 129 -2.82 -12.18 -11.55
CA LYS A 129 -3.83 -11.16 -11.29
C LYS A 129 -5.19 -11.85 -11.36
N ASP A 130 -5.79 -12.05 -10.21
CA ASP A 130 -7.05 -12.76 -10.09
C ASP A 130 -8.16 -11.82 -9.64
N VAL A 131 -9.34 -11.95 -10.26
CA VAL A 131 -10.54 -11.21 -9.82
C VAL A 131 -11.02 -11.82 -8.51
N ILE A 132 -11.30 -10.97 -7.53
CA ILE A 132 -11.77 -11.38 -6.21
C ILE A 132 -13.23 -11.00 -6.01
N GLU A 133 -13.93 -11.76 -5.18
CA GLU A 133 -15.31 -11.49 -4.81
C GLU A 133 -15.40 -10.64 -3.54
N GLU A 134 -14.45 -10.82 -2.62
CA GLU A 134 -14.46 -10.19 -1.30
C GLU A 134 -13.04 -9.89 -0.80
N ALA A 135 -12.92 -8.93 0.13
CA ALA A 135 -11.69 -8.62 0.84
C ALA A 135 -11.98 -8.09 2.25
N PHE A 136 -11.05 -8.32 3.17
CA PHE A 136 -11.17 -8.06 4.61
C PHE A 136 -10.13 -7.05 5.11
N PRO A 137 -10.28 -6.50 6.34
CA PRO A 137 -9.32 -5.58 6.90
C PRO A 137 -7.88 -6.11 6.86
N GLY A 138 -6.99 -5.30 6.32
CA GLY A 138 -5.59 -5.67 6.06
C GLY A 138 -5.30 -6.11 4.63
N ASP A 139 -6.29 -6.52 3.86
CA ASP A 139 -6.11 -6.87 2.47
C ASP A 139 -5.80 -5.66 1.60
N VAL A 140 -5.06 -5.93 0.53
CA VAL A 140 -4.76 -4.96 -0.52
C VAL A 140 -5.38 -5.45 -1.82
N ILE A 141 -6.24 -4.63 -2.39
CA ILE A 141 -6.93 -4.92 -3.65
C ILE A 141 -6.59 -3.88 -4.71
N GLY A 142 -6.55 -4.31 -5.96
CA GLY A 142 -6.38 -3.44 -7.12
C GLY A 142 -7.72 -3.08 -7.74
N LEU A 143 -8.00 -1.80 -7.86
CA LEU A 143 -9.18 -1.27 -8.51
C LEU A 143 -8.80 -0.67 -9.86
N TYR A 144 -9.51 -1.04 -10.92
CA TYR A 144 -9.32 -0.41 -12.22
C TYR A 144 -9.70 1.08 -12.14
N ASP A 145 -8.78 1.93 -12.58
CA ASP A 145 -8.93 3.38 -12.51
C ASP A 145 -8.89 4.02 -13.90
N THR A 146 -9.91 4.80 -14.19
CA THR A 146 -10.01 5.59 -15.42
C THR A 146 -9.34 6.97 -15.32
N GLY A 147 -8.60 7.23 -14.24
CA GLY A 147 -7.93 8.51 -13.96
C GLY A 147 -8.63 9.36 -12.90
N ASN A 148 -9.52 8.77 -12.11
CA ASN A 148 -10.29 9.46 -11.08
C ASN A 148 -9.61 9.42 -9.71
N PHE A 149 -8.88 8.35 -9.40
CA PHE A 149 -8.23 8.16 -8.11
C PHE A 149 -6.97 9.01 -7.94
N LYS A 150 -6.77 9.45 -6.71
CA LYS A 150 -5.52 10.03 -6.20
C LYS A 150 -5.07 9.25 -4.98
N ILE A 151 -3.76 9.29 -4.71
CA ILE A 151 -3.23 8.76 -3.47
C ILE A 151 -3.84 9.52 -2.31
N GLY A 152 -4.33 8.80 -1.30
CA GLY A 152 -5.08 9.35 -0.17
C GLY A 152 -6.59 9.33 -0.31
N ASP A 153 -7.13 9.04 -1.47
CA ASP A 153 -8.59 8.92 -1.64
C ASP A 153 -9.15 7.81 -0.75
N THR A 154 -10.27 8.12 -0.12
CA THR A 154 -10.97 7.22 0.79
C THR A 154 -12.27 6.73 0.15
N LEU A 155 -12.52 5.44 0.34
CA LEU A 155 -13.78 4.78 0.00
C LEU A 155 -14.46 4.29 1.29
N THR A 156 -15.76 4.55 1.42
CA THR A 156 -16.55 4.20 2.61
C THR A 156 -17.94 3.69 2.23
N GLU A 157 -18.69 3.25 3.21
CA GLU A 157 -20.15 3.02 3.10
C GLU A 157 -20.95 4.25 3.56
N GLY A 158 -20.60 5.44 3.06
CA GLY A 158 -21.37 6.67 3.21
C GLY A 158 -20.92 7.58 4.35
N GLU A 159 -19.74 7.36 4.93
CA GLU A 159 -19.14 8.24 5.92
C GLU A 159 -18.09 9.14 5.26
N ASP A 160 -18.14 10.45 5.52
CA ASP A 160 -17.17 11.42 5.01
C ASP A 160 -15.99 11.51 5.97
N MET A 161 -14.87 10.90 5.62
CA MET A 161 -13.62 10.95 6.36
C MET A 161 -12.42 10.67 5.46
N MET A 162 -11.23 11.10 5.87
CA MET A 162 -9.99 10.84 5.15
C MET A 162 -8.95 10.23 6.09
N PHE A 163 -8.31 9.15 5.63
CA PHE A 163 -7.24 8.50 6.40
C PHE A 163 -6.00 9.37 6.49
N ARG A 164 -5.40 9.41 7.68
CA ARG A 164 -4.13 10.09 7.97
C ARG A 164 -2.93 9.14 7.87
N GLY A 165 -1.73 9.73 7.88
CA GLY A 165 -0.48 8.96 7.95
C GLY A 165 -0.05 8.32 6.63
N ILE A 166 -0.61 8.76 5.50
CA ILE A 166 -0.07 8.38 4.19
C ILE A 166 1.22 9.17 3.98
N PRO A 167 2.37 8.51 3.79
CA PRO A 167 3.63 9.20 3.66
C PRO A 167 3.64 10.16 2.47
N SER A 168 3.99 11.40 2.73
CA SER A 168 4.26 12.41 1.71
C SER A 168 5.68 12.93 1.92
N PHE A 169 6.54 12.73 0.93
CA PHE A 169 7.93 13.14 1.01
C PHE A 169 8.11 14.49 0.32
N SER A 170 8.86 15.38 0.95
CA SER A 170 9.30 16.62 0.30
C SER A 170 10.27 16.28 -0.84
N PRO A 171 10.16 16.94 -2.00
CA PRO A 171 11.07 16.67 -3.11
C PRO A 171 12.49 17.14 -2.76
N GLU A 172 13.47 16.29 -3.02
CA GLU A 172 14.90 16.61 -2.82
C GLU A 172 15.55 17.21 -4.08
N ILE A 173 15.02 16.88 -5.26
CA ILE A 173 15.56 17.32 -6.54
C ILE A 173 14.49 18.09 -7.31
N PHE A 174 14.80 19.33 -7.63
CA PHE A 174 13.97 20.18 -8.51
C PHE A 174 14.57 20.22 -9.90
N LYS A 175 13.71 20.07 -10.91
CA LYS A 175 14.10 20.17 -12.34
C LYS A 175 13.07 21.02 -13.07
N GLU A 176 13.56 21.89 -13.93
CA GLU A 176 12.71 22.61 -14.89
C GLU A 176 12.41 21.68 -16.08
N LEU A 177 11.16 21.68 -16.51
CA LEU A 177 10.72 20.89 -17.64
C LEU A 177 10.33 21.82 -18.79
N ILE A 178 11.11 21.77 -19.87
CA ILE A 178 10.94 22.62 -21.05
C ILE A 178 10.30 21.82 -22.17
N ASN A 179 9.19 22.33 -22.71
CA ASN A 179 8.55 21.71 -23.86
C ASN A 179 9.30 22.06 -25.15
N MET A 180 9.95 21.09 -25.75
CA MET A 180 10.72 21.25 -27.01
C MET A 180 9.84 21.17 -28.27
N ASP A 181 8.59 20.66 -28.15
CA ASP A 181 7.67 20.51 -29.28
C ASP A 181 6.30 21.12 -28.93
N PRO A 182 5.99 22.33 -29.39
CA PRO A 182 4.74 23.01 -29.12
C PRO A 182 3.48 22.20 -29.51
N MET A 183 3.62 21.33 -30.52
CA MET A 183 2.50 20.51 -31.00
C MET A 183 2.10 19.42 -29.96
N LYS A 184 3.00 19.07 -29.03
CA LYS A 184 2.80 18.05 -28.01
C LYS A 184 2.47 18.61 -26.64
N THR A 185 2.21 19.91 -26.50
CA THR A 185 1.93 20.57 -25.21
C THR A 185 0.86 19.86 -24.41
N LYS A 186 -0.30 19.57 -25.00
CA LYS A 186 -1.40 18.87 -24.31
C LYS A 186 -1.04 17.45 -23.88
N GLN A 187 -0.20 16.76 -24.65
CA GLN A 187 0.26 15.42 -24.30
C GLN A 187 1.24 15.46 -23.13
N LEU A 188 2.13 16.46 -23.13
CA LEU A 188 3.08 16.70 -22.05
C LEU A 188 2.35 17.03 -20.75
N GLU A 189 1.43 18.01 -20.76
CA GLU A 189 0.61 18.39 -19.60
C GLU A 189 -0.13 17.19 -19.01
N LYS A 190 -0.78 16.40 -19.88
CA LYS A 190 -1.48 15.18 -19.43
C LYS A 190 -0.52 14.16 -18.81
N GLY A 191 0.66 13.97 -19.38
CA GLY A 191 1.67 13.04 -18.85
C GLY A 191 2.21 13.49 -17.50
N ILE A 192 2.49 14.79 -17.32
CA ILE A 192 2.96 15.34 -16.05
C ILE A 192 1.87 15.22 -14.98
N GLN A 193 0.63 15.57 -15.31
CA GLN A 193 -0.48 15.44 -14.40
C GLN A 193 -0.65 13.98 -13.93
N GLN A 194 -0.53 13.04 -14.86
CA GLN A 194 -0.60 11.62 -14.55
C GLN A 194 0.51 11.19 -13.58
N LEU A 195 1.76 11.59 -13.81
CA LEU A 195 2.88 11.30 -12.90
C LEU A 195 2.67 11.90 -11.50
N THR A 196 2.05 13.08 -11.44
CA THR A 196 1.70 13.74 -10.18
C THR A 196 0.60 12.96 -9.43
N ASP A 197 -0.45 12.56 -10.13
CA ASP A 197 -1.55 11.77 -9.55
C ASP A 197 -1.10 10.40 -9.06
N GLU A 198 -0.09 9.82 -9.70
CA GLU A 198 0.56 8.56 -9.30
C GLU A 198 1.55 8.71 -8.14
N GLY A 199 1.83 9.94 -7.72
CA GLY A 199 2.77 10.23 -6.64
C GLY A 199 4.25 10.04 -7.01
N VAL A 200 4.56 9.90 -8.29
CA VAL A 200 5.94 9.72 -8.79
C VAL A 200 6.71 11.04 -8.75
N ALA A 201 6.02 12.15 -8.98
CA ALA A 201 6.60 13.50 -8.96
C ALA A 201 5.63 14.51 -8.36
N GLN A 202 6.15 15.63 -7.87
CA GLN A 202 5.37 16.78 -7.48
C GLN A 202 5.55 17.87 -8.55
N LEU A 203 4.43 18.42 -9.02
CA LEU A 203 4.42 19.48 -10.03
C LEU A 203 4.21 20.84 -9.37
N PHE A 204 5.11 21.76 -9.67
CA PHE A 204 4.98 23.17 -9.34
C PHE A 204 4.90 23.97 -10.63
N ILE A 205 3.86 24.78 -10.79
CA ILE A 205 3.67 25.65 -11.94
C ILE A 205 4.07 27.06 -11.52
N HIS A 206 5.00 27.63 -12.29
CA HIS A 206 5.51 28.99 -12.04
C HIS A 206 4.79 30.03 -12.88
#